data_74fb322bf53d72686e2ad2a366f6806b
#
_entry.id   74fb322bf53d72686e2ad2a366f6806b
#
_cell.length_a   1.000
_cell.length_b   1.000
_cell.length_c   1.000
_cell.angle_alpha   90.00
_cell.angle_beta   90.00
_cell.angle_gamma   90.00
#
_symmetry.space_group_name_H-M   'P 1'
#
loop_
_entity.id
_entity.type
_entity.pdbx_description
1 polymer ?
#
loop_
_entity_poly.entity_id
_entity_poly.type
_entity_poly.pdbx_seq_one_letter_code
_entity_poly.pdbx_strand_id
1 'polypeptide(L)'
;MRRWLLPEHIEDVLPAEARAMERLRRAILDLFEAHGYELVAPPLLEYVESLLSGTGRDLDLATFKLVDQLSGRMMGVRADHTPQVARIDAHLLNRQGVARLCYCGSVLHTVPAGMTKMREPIQIGAELYGHEGLEADVEVVRLMIAALKRAGIARVHIDLGNPAIYRAMAQGEPSAPERAEELFHAVQQKDASAAGALAVLTTLNGGAEVIERARRELPKLPRIAEALGQLERLARRCAAPGVEVSFDLAELGGFNYESGLTFAAFTPGSPDAIARGGRYDEVGASFGRARPATGFTMDLRQLAALAPAPPVRRAILAPALEEAALEEAVARLREAGEVVVVDLPGHEGARAELDCDRRLEKKEGKWRVT
;
A
#
# COMPACT_ATOMS: atom_id res chain seq x y z
N MET A 1 10.40 34.08 12.22
CA MET A 1 10.18 32.64 11.89
C MET A 1 8.85 32.20 12.48
N ARG A 2 7.94 31.61 11.69
CA ARG A 2 6.71 31.01 12.24
C ARG A 2 7.11 29.76 13.04
N ARG A 3 6.72 29.69 14.33
CA ARG A 3 7.14 28.62 15.27
C ARG A 3 6.50 27.26 15.05
N TRP A 4 5.54 27.14 14.10
CA TRP A 4 4.73 25.95 13.82
C TRP A 4 4.79 25.51 12.35
N LEU A 5 5.92 25.72 11.69
CA LEU A 5 6.16 25.15 10.37
C LEU A 5 6.49 23.67 10.51
N LEU A 6 5.77 22.84 9.75
CA LEU A 6 6.13 21.43 9.57
C LEU A 6 7.29 21.30 8.59
N PRO A 7 8.04 20.18 8.62
CA PRO A 7 9.03 19.86 7.60
C PRO A 7 8.38 19.75 6.21
N GLU A 8 9.18 19.93 5.17
CA GLU A 8 8.72 19.75 3.78
C GLU A 8 8.16 18.33 3.57
N HIS A 9 7.04 18.22 2.85
CA HIS A 9 6.32 16.98 2.56
C HIS A 9 5.81 16.23 3.82
N ILE A 10 5.59 16.93 4.93
CA ILE A 10 4.87 16.45 6.11
C ILE A 10 3.74 17.42 6.38
N GLU A 11 2.52 16.90 6.54
CA GLU A 11 1.30 17.70 6.69
C GLU A 11 0.37 17.10 7.74
N ASP A 12 -0.34 17.99 8.45
CA ASP A 12 -1.46 17.57 9.30
C ASP A 12 -2.62 17.07 8.44
N VAL A 13 -3.27 16.01 8.90
CA VAL A 13 -4.51 15.50 8.32
C VAL A 13 -5.69 16.12 9.05
N LEU A 14 -6.47 16.93 8.35
CA LEU A 14 -7.60 17.65 8.93
C LEU A 14 -8.85 16.76 9.08
N PRO A 15 -9.86 17.15 9.90
CA PRO A 15 -10.97 16.27 10.31
C PRO A 15 -11.74 15.57 9.18
N ALA A 16 -11.97 16.24 8.06
CA ALA A 16 -12.71 15.64 6.94
C ALA A 16 -11.91 14.51 6.28
N GLU A 17 -10.64 14.76 6.01
CA GLU A 17 -9.70 13.80 5.42
C GLU A 17 -9.42 12.66 6.40
N ALA A 18 -9.11 12.97 7.67
CA ALA A 18 -8.88 11.97 8.71
C ALA A 18 -10.06 10.99 8.83
N ARG A 19 -11.30 11.51 8.75
CA ARG A 19 -12.52 10.68 8.78
C ARG A 19 -12.62 9.80 7.54
N ALA A 20 -12.30 10.31 6.36
CA ALA A 20 -12.30 9.53 5.12
C ALA A 20 -11.26 8.40 5.17
N MET A 21 -10.05 8.72 5.59
CA MET A 21 -8.96 7.75 5.76
C MET A 21 -9.32 6.64 6.76
N GLU A 22 -9.88 7.00 7.94
CA GLU A 22 -10.26 6.00 8.96
C GLU A 22 -11.38 5.07 8.47
N ARG A 23 -12.33 5.57 7.70
CA ARG A 23 -13.37 4.73 7.08
C ARG A 23 -12.77 3.75 6.07
N LEU A 24 -11.87 4.23 5.21
CA LEU A 24 -11.17 3.37 4.26
C LEU A 24 -10.32 2.32 4.96
N ARG A 25 -9.57 2.73 5.99
CA ARG A 25 -8.75 1.81 6.80
C ARG A 25 -9.59 0.66 7.34
N ARG A 26 -10.72 0.94 7.97
CA ARG A 26 -11.65 -0.08 8.49
C ARG A 26 -12.17 -0.97 7.38
N ALA A 27 -12.70 -0.37 6.31
CA ALA A 27 -13.32 -1.11 5.22
C ALA A 27 -12.33 -2.04 4.48
N ILE A 28 -11.05 -1.66 4.38
CA ILE A 28 -10.00 -2.48 3.76
C ILE A 28 -9.53 -3.56 4.73
N LEU A 29 -9.35 -3.25 6.02
CA LEU A 29 -8.96 -4.27 7.01
C LEU A 29 -10.05 -5.32 7.21
N ASP A 30 -11.33 -4.93 7.26
CA ASP A 30 -12.46 -5.88 7.31
C ASP A 30 -12.50 -6.77 6.06
N LEU A 31 -12.16 -6.22 4.88
CA LEU A 31 -12.01 -7.01 3.66
C LEU A 31 -10.88 -8.03 3.78
N PHE A 32 -9.71 -7.62 4.30
CA PHE A 32 -8.57 -8.52 4.49
C PHE A 32 -8.89 -9.64 5.47
N GLU A 33 -9.53 -9.31 6.60
CA GLU A 33 -10.00 -10.29 7.57
C GLU A 33 -10.97 -11.31 6.94
N ALA A 34 -11.92 -10.84 6.13
CA ALA A 34 -12.86 -11.71 5.41
C ALA A 34 -12.16 -12.66 4.40
N HIS A 35 -10.93 -12.33 3.98
CA HIS A 35 -10.08 -13.20 3.15
C HIS A 35 -9.09 -14.05 3.98
N GLY A 36 -9.20 -14.02 5.31
CA GLY A 36 -8.37 -14.80 6.21
C GLY A 36 -7.00 -14.19 6.50
N TYR A 37 -6.80 -12.90 6.25
CA TYR A 37 -5.56 -12.20 6.61
C TYR A 37 -5.63 -11.71 8.05
N GLU A 38 -4.60 -12.04 8.83
CA GLU A 38 -4.46 -11.67 10.24
C GLU A 38 -3.69 -10.36 10.37
N LEU A 39 -4.26 -9.41 11.11
CA LEU A 39 -3.63 -8.11 11.33
C LEU A 39 -2.43 -8.22 12.26
N VAL A 40 -1.29 -7.67 11.83
CA VAL A 40 -0.09 -7.52 12.64
C VAL A 40 0.25 -6.04 12.79
N ALA A 41 0.85 -5.67 13.92
CA ALA A 41 1.26 -4.30 14.23
C ALA A 41 2.74 -4.28 14.66
N PRO A 42 3.68 -4.28 13.72
CA PRO A 42 5.10 -4.16 14.04
C PRO A 42 5.42 -2.77 14.64
N PRO A 43 6.48 -2.66 15.47
CA PRO A 43 6.86 -1.39 16.07
C PRO A 43 7.33 -0.37 15.04
N LEU A 44 7.14 0.92 15.34
CA LEU A 44 7.62 2.02 14.48
C LEU A 44 9.14 2.12 14.45
N LEU A 45 9.80 1.77 15.55
CA LEU A 45 11.24 1.85 15.75
C LEU A 45 11.83 0.47 15.99
N GLU A 46 12.91 0.16 15.31
CA GLU A 46 13.73 -1.02 15.56
C GLU A 46 15.22 -0.67 15.47
N TYR A 47 16.09 -1.53 15.99
CA TYR A 47 17.52 -1.39 15.71
C TYR A 47 17.78 -1.53 14.21
N VAL A 48 18.67 -0.69 13.66
CA VAL A 48 18.95 -0.62 12.22
C VAL A 48 19.34 -1.99 11.68
N GLU A 49 20.12 -2.77 12.44
CA GLU A 49 20.57 -4.10 12.05
C GLU A 49 19.40 -5.07 11.85
N SER A 50 18.32 -4.92 12.64
CA SER A 50 17.10 -5.72 12.48
C SER A 50 16.21 -5.19 11.36
N LEU A 51 16.01 -3.87 11.35
CA LEU A 51 15.08 -3.23 10.41
C LEU A 51 15.50 -3.37 8.96
N LEU A 52 16.81 -3.33 8.69
CA LEU A 52 17.39 -3.37 7.35
C LEU A 52 17.92 -4.75 6.95
N SER A 53 17.68 -5.78 7.78
CA SER A 53 18.06 -7.16 7.42
C SER A 53 17.31 -7.61 6.16
N GLY A 54 18.06 -8.09 5.15
CA GLY A 54 17.49 -8.59 3.89
C GLY A 54 16.89 -7.52 2.97
N THR A 55 17.12 -6.24 3.26
CA THR A 55 16.63 -5.13 2.43
C THR A 55 17.76 -4.56 1.55
N GLY A 56 17.37 -3.90 0.46
CA GLY A 56 18.32 -3.24 -0.44
C GLY A 56 18.80 -1.88 0.10
N ARG A 57 19.82 -1.34 -0.58
CA ARG A 57 20.40 -0.02 -0.29
C ARG A 57 19.37 1.10 -0.32
N ASP A 58 18.34 1.00 -1.16
CA ASP A 58 17.30 2.03 -1.32
C ASP A 58 16.50 2.23 -0.02
N LEU A 59 16.16 1.13 0.68
CA LEU A 59 15.44 1.20 1.95
C LEU A 59 16.33 1.77 3.06
N ASP A 60 17.64 1.46 3.05
CA ASP A 60 18.61 2.05 3.98
C ASP A 60 18.70 3.57 3.83
N LEU A 61 18.73 4.07 2.59
CA LEU A 61 18.75 5.51 2.29
C LEU A 61 17.42 6.19 2.65
N ALA A 62 16.29 5.49 2.49
CA ALA A 62 14.98 6.01 2.85
C ALA A 62 14.71 6.03 4.36
N THR A 63 15.51 5.33 5.18
CA THR A 63 15.30 5.15 6.61
C THR A 63 15.87 6.28 7.44
N PHE A 64 15.05 6.94 8.27
CA PHE A 64 15.51 7.84 9.31
C PHE A 64 16.25 7.07 10.41
N LYS A 65 17.45 7.49 10.74
CA LYS A 65 18.29 6.86 11.77
C LYS A 65 18.46 7.79 12.96
N LEU A 66 18.41 7.24 14.17
CA LEU A 66 18.56 7.96 15.42
C LEU A 66 19.28 7.10 16.44
N VAL A 67 19.92 7.73 17.42
CA VAL A 67 20.60 7.02 18.51
C VAL A 67 19.61 6.79 19.65
N ASP A 68 19.44 5.53 20.08
CA ASP A 68 18.72 5.19 21.28
C ASP A 68 19.46 5.66 22.53
N GLN A 69 18.85 6.55 23.29
CA GLN A 69 19.50 7.14 24.48
C GLN A 69 19.62 6.16 25.65
N LEU A 70 18.87 5.05 25.65
CA LEU A 70 18.95 4.02 26.66
C LEU A 70 20.14 3.08 26.44
N SER A 71 20.34 2.65 25.19
CA SER A 71 21.33 1.61 24.86
C SER A 71 22.57 2.18 24.12
N GLY A 72 22.50 3.39 23.60
CA GLY A 72 23.53 3.98 22.73
C GLY A 72 23.57 3.39 21.33
N ARG A 73 22.66 2.46 20.98
CA ARG A 73 22.60 1.80 19.67
C ARG A 73 21.86 2.64 18.64
N MET A 74 22.16 2.40 17.36
CA MET A 74 21.45 3.02 16.25
C MET A 74 20.10 2.35 16.04
N MET A 75 19.03 3.14 16.01
CA MET A 75 17.68 2.72 15.63
C MET A 75 17.27 3.37 14.31
N GLY A 76 16.33 2.74 13.61
CA GLY A 76 15.67 3.29 12.42
C GLY A 76 14.16 3.43 12.63
N VAL A 77 13.60 4.47 12.01
CA VAL A 77 12.15 4.59 11.83
C VAL A 77 11.80 3.77 10.59
N ARG A 78 10.83 2.87 10.68
CA ARG A 78 10.46 2.04 9.50
C ARG A 78 10.10 2.90 8.29
N ALA A 79 10.68 2.57 7.15
CA ALA A 79 10.34 3.13 5.85
C ALA A 79 9.41 2.19 5.04
N ASP A 80 9.29 0.92 5.47
CA ASP A 80 8.39 -0.08 4.89
C ASP A 80 8.00 -1.12 5.95
N HIS A 81 6.79 -1.68 5.84
CA HIS A 81 6.31 -2.75 6.71
C HIS A 81 6.78 -4.14 6.29
N THR A 82 6.99 -4.38 5.00
CA THR A 82 7.26 -5.71 4.44
C THR A 82 8.39 -6.46 5.15
N PRO A 83 9.58 -5.86 5.42
CA PRO A 83 10.64 -6.56 6.16
C PRO A 83 10.25 -6.95 7.57
N GLN A 84 9.50 -6.08 8.27
CA GLN A 84 9.05 -6.35 9.64
C GLN A 84 8.00 -7.48 9.68
N VAL A 85 7.09 -7.52 8.69
CA VAL A 85 6.08 -8.59 8.57
C VAL A 85 6.75 -9.91 8.20
N ALA A 86 7.75 -9.90 7.30
CA ALA A 86 8.56 -11.08 7.00
C ALA A 86 9.28 -11.61 8.24
N ARG A 87 9.83 -10.72 9.09
CA ARG A 87 10.43 -11.10 10.38
C ARG A 87 9.40 -11.73 11.33
N ILE A 88 8.19 -11.19 11.39
CA ILE A 88 7.10 -11.73 12.20
C ILE A 88 6.75 -13.16 11.74
N ASP A 89 6.57 -13.38 10.41
CA ASP A 89 6.31 -14.73 9.88
C ASP A 89 7.45 -15.69 10.17
N ALA A 90 8.68 -15.29 9.81
CA ALA A 90 9.84 -16.20 9.88
C ALA A 90 10.27 -16.53 11.30
N HIS A 91 10.26 -15.53 12.21
CA HIS A 91 10.85 -15.66 13.54
C HIS A 91 9.82 -15.81 14.66
N LEU A 92 8.71 -15.05 14.63
CA LEU A 92 7.76 -15.05 15.75
C LEU A 92 6.63 -16.07 15.57
N LEU A 93 5.97 -16.08 14.40
CA LEU A 93 4.88 -17.02 14.14
C LEU A 93 5.39 -18.39 13.74
N ASN A 94 6.42 -18.45 12.93
CA ASN A 94 7.12 -19.67 12.49
C ASN A 94 6.18 -20.83 12.07
N ARG A 95 5.07 -20.48 11.37
CA ARG A 95 4.07 -21.46 10.93
C ARG A 95 4.61 -22.32 9.78
N GLN A 96 4.26 -23.61 9.73
CA GLN A 96 4.67 -24.50 8.64
C GLN A 96 3.79 -24.35 7.39
N GLY A 97 2.50 -24.08 7.56
CA GLY A 97 1.55 -23.87 6.48
C GLY A 97 1.59 -22.46 5.91
N VAL A 98 0.64 -22.15 5.03
CA VAL A 98 0.45 -20.83 4.46
C VAL A 98 0.04 -19.84 5.56
N ALA A 99 0.73 -18.70 5.62
CA ALA A 99 0.37 -17.59 6.51
C ALA A 99 -0.11 -16.39 5.67
N ARG A 100 -1.19 -15.76 6.12
CA ARG A 100 -1.77 -14.55 5.53
C ARG A 100 -1.74 -13.46 6.58
N LEU A 101 -0.95 -12.42 6.33
CA LEU A 101 -0.76 -11.32 7.27
C LEU A 101 -1.14 -10.00 6.58
N CYS A 102 -1.70 -9.07 7.33
CA CYS A 102 -1.96 -7.72 6.84
C CYS A 102 -1.52 -6.68 7.87
N TYR A 103 -1.35 -5.46 7.42
CA TYR A 103 -0.90 -4.36 8.25
C TYR A 103 -1.51 -3.03 7.83
N CYS A 104 -1.52 -2.08 8.76
CA CYS A 104 -1.81 -0.66 8.47
C CYS A 104 -1.08 0.21 9.47
N GLY A 105 -0.29 1.18 8.99
CA GLY A 105 0.42 2.11 9.84
C GLY A 105 1.30 3.10 9.09
N SER A 106 1.74 4.15 9.79
CA SER A 106 2.65 5.14 9.23
C SER A 106 4.03 4.53 8.96
N VAL A 107 4.63 4.96 7.87
CA VAL A 107 6.06 4.82 7.58
C VAL A 107 6.64 6.21 7.37
N LEU A 108 7.96 6.35 7.46
CA LEU A 108 8.60 7.66 7.33
C LEU A 108 9.80 7.56 6.39
N HIS A 109 9.80 8.37 5.34
CA HIS A 109 10.85 8.44 4.34
C HIS A 109 11.74 9.68 4.53
N THR A 110 13.04 9.52 4.38
CA THR A 110 14.01 10.64 4.40
C THR A 110 13.76 11.62 3.26
N VAL A 111 13.31 11.12 2.11
CA VAL A 111 12.93 11.88 0.91
C VAL A 111 11.59 11.39 0.38
N PRO A 112 10.79 12.21 -0.30
CA PRO A 112 9.55 11.76 -0.91
C PRO A 112 9.83 10.75 -2.04
N ALA A 113 9.05 9.68 -2.10
CA ALA A 113 9.21 8.59 -3.09
C ALA A 113 8.50 8.87 -4.43
N GLY A 114 8.37 10.13 -4.85
CA GLY A 114 7.70 10.58 -6.08
C GLY A 114 7.38 12.06 -6.01
N MET A 115 6.92 12.65 -7.12
CA MET A 115 6.69 14.10 -7.22
C MET A 115 5.55 14.61 -6.35
N THR A 116 4.57 13.76 -6.04
CA THR A 116 3.37 14.12 -5.28
C THR A 116 3.31 13.45 -3.91
N LYS A 117 4.33 12.65 -3.55
CA LYS A 117 4.28 11.81 -2.35
C LYS A 117 4.74 12.54 -1.10
N MET A 118 4.01 12.28 -0.03
CA MET A 118 4.37 12.68 1.32
C MET A 118 5.53 11.84 1.84
N ARG A 119 6.29 12.39 2.79
CA ARG A 119 7.34 11.65 3.50
C ARG A 119 6.77 10.73 4.60
N GLU A 120 5.52 10.93 4.98
CA GLU A 120 4.80 10.13 5.97
C GLU A 120 3.54 9.48 5.35
N PRO A 121 3.70 8.50 4.45
CA PRO A 121 2.55 7.73 3.97
C PRO A 121 2.01 6.81 5.07
N ILE A 122 0.73 6.48 4.98
CA ILE A 122 0.11 5.43 5.79
C ILE A 122 -0.02 4.20 4.93
N GLN A 123 0.93 3.29 5.07
CA GLN A 123 0.87 2.03 4.35
C GLN A 123 -0.25 1.13 4.88
N ILE A 124 -1.01 0.53 3.96
CA ILE A 124 -1.93 -0.57 4.20
C ILE A 124 -1.64 -1.65 3.18
N GLY A 125 -1.45 -2.90 3.63
CA GLY A 125 -1.01 -3.98 2.75
C GLY A 125 -1.28 -5.35 3.31
N ALA A 126 -1.01 -6.36 2.46
CA ALA A 126 -1.22 -7.77 2.78
C ALA A 126 -0.12 -8.63 2.16
N GLU A 127 0.32 -9.64 2.91
CA GLU A 127 1.43 -10.53 2.59
C GLU A 127 1.00 -11.98 2.76
N LEU A 128 1.33 -12.84 1.79
CA LEU A 128 1.09 -14.27 1.82
C LEU A 128 2.41 -15.02 1.80
N TYR A 129 2.64 -15.86 2.80
CA TYR A 129 3.86 -16.65 2.98
C TYR A 129 3.59 -18.13 2.85
N GLY A 130 4.58 -18.87 2.30
CA GLY A 130 4.62 -20.33 2.34
C GLY A 130 3.96 -21.04 1.18
N HIS A 131 3.66 -20.36 0.06
CA HIS A 131 3.16 -20.98 -1.16
C HIS A 131 3.94 -20.48 -2.39
N GLU A 132 4.63 -21.39 -3.09
CA GLU A 132 5.47 -21.06 -4.25
C GLU A 132 4.69 -20.92 -5.57
N GLY A 133 3.49 -21.50 -5.63
CA GLY A 133 2.66 -21.52 -6.84
C GLY A 133 2.04 -20.17 -7.19
N LEU A 134 1.70 -20.00 -8.47
CA LEU A 134 1.04 -18.82 -9.02
C LEU A 134 -0.31 -18.49 -8.32
N GLU A 135 -0.90 -19.47 -7.64
CA GLU A 135 -2.15 -19.30 -6.90
C GLU A 135 -2.03 -18.23 -5.82
N ALA A 136 -0.87 -18.12 -5.16
CA ALA A 136 -0.62 -17.08 -4.17
C ALA A 136 -0.60 -15.69 -4.81
N ASP A 137 0.10 -15.54 -5.96
CA ASP A 137 0.16 -14.26 -6.67
C ASP A 137 -1.22 -13.83 -7.17
N VAL A 138 -2.01 -14.78 -7.67
CA VAL A 138 -3.40 -14.53 -8.09
C VAL A 138 -4.27 -14.12 -6.92
N GLU A 139 -4.14 -14.75 -5.75
CA GLU A 139 -4.88 -14.38 -4.55
C GLU A 139 -4.56 -12.95 -4.13
N VAL A 140 -3.28 -12.62 -4.06
CA VAL A 140 -2.77 -11.30 -3.63
C VAL A 140 -3.21 -10.19 -4.61
N VAL A 141 -3.05 -10.40 -5.92
CA VAL A 141 -3.48 -9.40 -6.92
C VAL A 141 -5.01 -9.22 -6.92
N ARG A 142 -5.77 -10.29 -6.76
CA ARG A 142 -7.25 -10.18 -6.63
C ARG A 142 -7.67 -9.45 -5.36
N LEU A 143 -6.97 -9.69 -4.25
CA LEU A 143 -7.22 -8.98 -3.00
C LEU A 143 -6.91 -7.48 -3.15
N MET A 144 -5.80 -7.13 -3.80
CA MET A 144 -5.46 -5.75 -4.14
C MET A 144 -6.56 -5.09 -4.97
N ILE A 145 -7.02 -5.74 -6.03
CA ILE A 145 -8.13 -5.25 -6.88
C ILE A 145 -9.40 -5.05 -6.05
N ALA A 146 -9.73 -5.99 -5.17
CA ALA A 146 -10.90 -5.89 -4.30
C ALA A 146 -10.77 -4.72 -3.31
N ALA A 147 -9.58 -4.49 -2.75
CA ALA A 147 -9.30 -3.36 -1.86
C ALA A 147 -9.42 -2.00 -2.59
N LEU A 148 -8.88 -1.90 -3.80
CA LEU A 148 -9.03 -0.69 -4.64
C LEU A 148 -10.50 -0.41 -5.00
N LYS A 149 -11.26 -1.45 -5.35
CA LYS A 149 -12.71 -1.32 -5.58
C LYS A 149 -13.46 -0.92 -4.30
N ARG A 150 -13.08 -1.47 -3.15
CA ARG A 150 -13.65 -1.09 -1.84
C ARG A 150 -13.36 0.39 -1.51
N ALA A 151 -12.21 0.92 -1.95
CA ALA A 151 -11.88 2.33 -1.87
C ALA A 151 -12.64 3.21 -2.87
N GLY A 152 -13.47 2.63 -3.76
CA GLY A 152 -14.23 3.36 -4.76
C GLY A 152 -13.47 3.66 -6.05
N ILE A 153 -12.32 3.04 -6.26
CA ILE A 153 -11.53 3.19 -7.49
C ILE A 153 -12.17 2.33 -8.58
N ALA A 154 -12.89 2.96 -9.50
CA ALA A 154 -13.69 2.27 -10.51
C ALA A 154 -12.87 1.69 -11.68
N ARG A 155 -11.78 2.35 -12.05
CA ARG A 155 -10.90 1.95 -13.15
C ARG A 155 -9.49 1.74 -12.62
N VAL A 156 -8.97 0.53 -12.80
CA VAL A 156 -7.64 0.13 -12.39
C VAL A 156 -6.88 -0.38 -13.61
N HIS A 157 -5.70 0.16 -13.83
CA HIS A 157 -4.75 -0.35 -14.81
C HIS A 157 -3.61 -1.04 -14.05
N ILE A 158 -3.33 -2.30 -14.39
CA ILE A 158 -2.30 -3.09 -13.72
C ILE A 158 -1.18 -3.37 -14.72
N ASP A 159 0.01 -2.89 -14.41
CA ASP A 159 1.23 -3.28 -15.11
C ASP A 159 1.83 -4.52 -14.44
N LEU A 160 2.13 -5.53 -15.23
CA LEU A 160 2.74 -6.78 -14.80
C LEU A 160 4.17 -6.89 -15.34
N GLY A 161 5.10 -7.21 -14.46
CA GLY A 161 6.50 -7.47 -14.78
C GLY A 161 7.01 -8.79 -14.18
N ASN A 162 8.21 -9.16 -14.58
CA ASN A 162 8.93 -10.28 -13.96
C ASN A 162 10.45 -10.08 -14.10
N PRO A 163 11.13 -9.59 -13.06
CA PRO A 163 12.58 -9.37 -13.06
C PRO A 163 13.42 -10.61 -13.37
N ALA A 164 12.86 -11.83 -13.28
CA ALA A 164 13.59 -13.04 -13.67
C ALA A 164 13.95 -13.06 -15.16
N ILE A 165 13.19 -12.34 -16.02
CA ILE A 165 13.51 -12.19 -17.44
C ILE A 165 14.79 -11.37 -17.59
N TYR A 166 14.86 -10.21 -16.91
CA TYR A 166 16.08 -9.39 -16.88
C TYR A 166 17.29 -10.20 -16.38
N ARG A 167 17.14 -10.90 -15.23
CA ARG A 167 18.23 -11.72 -14.65
C ARG A 167 18.70 -12.81 -15.62
N ALA A 168 17.78 -13.49 -16.31
CA ALA A 168 18.14 -14.54 -17.26
C ALA A 168 18.88 -13.97 -18.47
N MET A 169 18.52 -12.78 -18.94
CA MET A 169 19.23 -12.11 -20.04
C MET A 169 20.58 -11.55 -19.59
N ALA A 170 20.65 -10.92 -18.43
CA ALA A 170 21.90 -10.38 -17.88
C ALA A 170 22.96 -11.47 -17.64
N GLN A 171 22.56 -12.68 -17.23
CA GLN A 171 23.47 -13.83 -17.11
C GLN A 171 24.11 -14.25 -18.44
N GLY A 172 23.45 -13.97 -19.56
CA GLY A 172 23.96 -14.23 -20.91
C GLY A 172 24.78 -13.09 -21.50
N GLU A 173 24.88 -11.93 -20.82
CA GLU A 173 25.62 -10.77 -21.27
C GLU A 173 27.03 -10.75 -20.65
N PRO A 174 28.12 -10.93 -21.46
CA PRO A 174 29.46 -11.03 -20.93
C PRO A 174 29.93 -9.82 -20.12
N SER A 175 29.46 -8.63 -20.44
CA SER A 175 29.81 -7.38 -19.74
C SER A 175 28.96 -7.13 -18.48
N ALA A 176 27.93 -7.95 -18.23
CA ALA A 176 26.99 -7.72 -17.11
C ALA A 176 27.64 -7.72 -15.71
N PRO A 177 28.65 -8.56 -15.40
CA PRO A 177 29.26 -8.52 -14.08
C PRO A 177 29.96 -7.19 -13.77
N GLU A 178 30.53 -6.53 -14.77
CA GLU A 178 31.25 -5.25 -14.61
C GLU A 178 30.32 -4.04 -14.70
N ARG A 179 29.18 -4.18 -15.39
CA ARG A 179 28.22 -3.10 -15.70
C ARG A 179 26.83 -3.33 -15.12
N ALA A 180 26.71 -4.20 -14.10
CA ALA A 180 25.40 -4.62 -13.59
C ALA A 180 24.50 -3.45 -13.18
N GLU A 181 25.03 -2.49 -12.43
CA GLU A 181 24.30 -1.30 -11.96
C GLU A 181 23.91 -0.37 -13.14
N GLU A 182 24.85 -0.18 -14.09
CA GLU A 182 24.61 0.63 -15.30
C GLU A 182 23.50 0.02 -16.18
N LEU A 183 23.60 -1.29 -16.46
CA LEU A 183 22.61 -2.01 -17.27
C LEU A 183 21.23 -2.03 -16.58
N PHE A 184 21.21 -2.22 -15.27
CA PHE A 184 19.99 -2.16 -14.49
C PHE A 184 19.31 -0.80 -14.64
N HIS A 185 20.04 0.30 -14.41
CA HIS A 185 19.51 1.64 -14.55
C HIS A 185 19.11 1.97 -16.00
N ALA A 186 19.88 1.55 -16.99
CA ALA A 186 19.56 1.75 -18.39
C ALA A 186 18.23 1.08 -18.77
N VAL A 187 18.00 -0.16 -18.35
CA VAL A 187 16.74 -0.86 -18.61
C VAL A 187 15.59 -0.20 -17.85
N GLN A 188 15.77 0.13 -16.57
CA GLN A 188 14.75 0.77 -15.73
C GLN A 188 14.33 2.13 -16.28
N GLN A 189 15.27 2.93 -16.79
CA GLN A 189 15.02 4.22 -17.42
C GLN A 189 14.58 4.12 -18.89
N LYS A 190 14.50 2.88 -19.42
CA LYS A 190 14.19 2.59 -20.82
C LYS A 190 15.17 3.25 -21.81
N ASP A 191 16.43 3.40 -21.39
CA ASP A 191 17.52 3.87 -22.26
C ASP A 191 18.09 2.69 -23.08
N ALA A 192 17.52 2.49 -24.26
CA ALA A 192 17.93 1.43 -25.16
C ALA A 192 19.38 1.56 -25.62
N SER A 193 19.96 2.79 -25.64
CA SER A 193 21.33 3.02 -26.09
C SER A 193 22.36 2.54 -25.07
N ALA A 194 22.06 2.66 -23.79
CA ALA A 194 22.92 2.22 -22.69
C ALA A 194 22.68 0.74 -22.29
N ALA A 195 21.50 0.18 -22.60
CA ALA A 195 21.09 -1.16 -22.18
C ALA A 195 21.77 -2.31 -22.96
N GLY A 196 22.54 -2.04 -24.04
CA GLY A 196 23.28 -3.06 -24.79
C GLY A 196 22.38 -4.20 -25.28
N ALA A 197 22.78 -5.46 -25.01
CA ALA A 197 21.96 -6.63 -25.39
C ALA A 197 20.60 -6.71 -24.66
N LEU A 198 20.40 -5.96 -23.58
CA LEU A 198 19.14 -5.87 -22.84
C LEU A 198 18.17 -4.83 -23.41
N ALA A 199 18.59 -4.06 -24.43
CA ALA A 199 17.79 -2.97 -25.05
C ALA A 199 16.40 -3.42 -25.51
N VAL A 200 16.23 -4.67 -25.92
CA VAL A 200 14.94 -5.24 -26.33
C VAL A 200 13.90 -5.14 -25.23
N LEU A 201 14.28 -5.26 -23.94
CA LEU A 201 13.38 -5.16 -22.80
C LEU A 201 12.73 -3.77 -22.71
N THR A 202 13.45 -2.72 -23.06
CA THR A 202 12.97 -1.32 -22.99
C THR A 202 11.81 -1.04 -23.93
N THR A 203 11.60 -1.88 -24.95
CA THR A 203 10.53 -1.77 -25.96
C THR A 203 9.38 -2.74 -25.72
N LEU A 204 9.56 -3.73 -24.84
CA LEU A 204 8.56 -4.75 -24.51
C LEU A 204 7.62 -4.28 -23.41
N ASN A 205 6.80 -3.27 -23.73
CA ASN A 205 5.73 -2.76 -22.87
C ASN A 205 4.46 -2.55 -23.69
N GLY A 206 3.28 -2.72 -23.06
CA GLY A 206 1.97 -2.60 -23.70
C GLY A 206 1.00 -3.72 -23.35
N GLY A 207 0.05 -4.01 -24.23
CA GLY A 207 -1.01 -5.00 -24.02
C GLY A 207 -0.57 -6.46 -24.22
N ALA A 208 -1.54 -7.31 -24.51
CA ALA A 208 -1.31 -8.76 -24.63
C ALA A 208 -0.32 -9.15 -25.75
N GLU A 209 -0.15 -8.28 -26.75
CA GLU A 209 0.80 -8.48 -27.86
C GLU A 209 2.27 -8.52 -27.39
N VAL A 210 2.57 -7.93 -26.23
CA VAL A 210 3.92 -7.94 -25.65
C VAL A 210 4.40 -9.35 -25.37
N ILE A 211 3.54 -10.23 -24.89
CA ILE A 211 3.90 -11.62 -24.57
C ILE A 211 4.31 -12.37 -25.86
N GLU A 212 3.57 -12.18 -26.95
CA GLU A 212 3.89 -12.83 -28.24
C GLU A 212 5.15 -12.23 -28.88
N ARG A 213 5.35 -10.90 -28.72
CA ARG A 213 6.60 -10.25 -29.15
C ARG A 213 7.77 -10.78 -28.36
N ALA A 214 7.67 -10.83 -27.03
CA ALA A 214 8.73 -11.34 -26.17
C ALA A 214 9.09 -12.79 -26.49
N ARG A 215 8.10 -13.64 -26.80
CA ARG A 215 8.35 -15.03 -27.26
C ARG A 215 9.14 -15.09 -28.55
N ARG A 216 9.02 -14.11 -29.44
CA ARG A 216 9.79 -14.06 -30.72
C ARG A 216 11.18 -13.44 -30.54
N GLU A 217 11.26 -12.34 -29.80
CA GLU A 217 12.42 -11.47 -29.75
C GLU A 217 13.43 -11.86 -28.66
N LEU A 218 12.96 -12.48 -27.55
CA LEU A 218 13.84 -12.87 -26.45
C LEU A 218 14.52 -14.24 -26.67
N PRO A 219 15.70 -14.46 -26.05
CA PRO A 219 16.37 -15.76 -26.07
C PRO A 219 15.46 -16.90 -25.58
N LYS A 220 15.58 -18.09 -26.22
CA LYS A 220 14.77 -19.27 -25.91
C LYS A 220 15.27 -20.00 -24.65
N LEU A 221 15.31 -19.27 -23.53
CA LEU A 221 15.71 -19.80 -22.23
C LEU A 221 14.47 -20.32 -21.46
N PRO A 222 14.55 -21.49 -20.82
CA PRO A 222 13.44 -22.06 -20.05
C PRO A 222 12.87 -21.08 -19.00
N ARG A 223 13.73 -20.34 -18.30
CA ARG A 223 13.34 -19.34 -17.30
C ARG A 223 12.54 -18.18 -17.89
N ILE A 224 12.89 -17.74 -19.10
CA ILE A 224 12.14 -16.68 -19.80
C ILE A 224 10.77 -17.21 -20.22
N ALA A 225 10.72 -18.42 -20.80
CA ALA A 225 9.47 -19.05 -21.21
C ALA A 225 8.51 -19.26 -20.02
N GLU A 226 9.05 -19.68 -18.89
CA GLU A 226 8.28 -19.84 -17.64
C GLU A 226 7.72 -18.50 -17.13
N ALA A 227 8.58 -17.46 -17.05
CA ALA A 227 8.18 -16.12 -16.59
C ALA A 227 7.09 -15.52 -17.49
N LEU A 228 7.22 -15.61 -18.81
CA LEU A 228 6.18 -15.18 -19.76
C LEU A 228 4.87 -15.97 -19.57
N GLY A 229 4.96 -17.27 -19.34
CA GLY A 229 3.80 -18.11 -19.04
C GLY A 229 3.12 -17.75 -17.72
N GLN A 230 3.87 -17.37 -16.69
CA GLN A 230 3.33 -16.88 -15.41
C GLN A 230 2.60 -15.55 -15.60
N LEU A 231 3.19 -14.58 -16.30
CA LEU A 231 2.58 -13.29 -16.63
C LEU A 231 1.24 -13.47 -17.37
N GLU A 232 1.23 -14.26 -18.42
CA GLU A 232 0.00 -14.53 -19.20
C GLU A 232 -1.09 -15.19 -18.36
N ARG A 233 -0.74 -16.18 -17.54
CA ARG A 233 -1.72 -16.85 -16.65
C ARG A 233 -2.25 -15.92 -15.58
N LEU A 234 -1.39 -15.07 -14.98
CA LEU A 234 -1.79 -14.07 -13.98
C LEU A 234 -2.78 -13.07 -14.59
N ALA A 235 -2.44 -12.50 -15.75
CA ALA A 235 -3.31 -11.55 -16.45
C ALA A 235 -4.70 -12.13 -16.71
N ARG A 236 -4.79 -13.36 -17.21
CA ARG A 236 -6.08 -14.04 -17.45
C ARG A 236 -6.87 -14.27 -16.16
N ARG A 237 -6.21 -14.67 -15.08
CA ARG A 237 -6.87 -14.97 -13.81
C ARG A 237 -7.30 -13.73 -13.03
N CYS A 238 -6.69 -12.57 -13.30
CA CYS A 238 -7.00 -11.29 -12.67
C CYS A 238 -7.92 -10.40 -13.51
N ALA A 239 -8.33 -10.84 -14.68
CA ALA A 239 -9.30 -10.13 -15.52
C ALA A 239 -10.62 -9.92 -14.77
N ALA A 240 -11.07 -8.66 -14.70
CA ALA A 240 -12.31 -8.28 -14.03
C ALA A 240 -12.87 -6.98 -14.66
N PRO A 241 -14.17 -6.71 -14.55
CA PRO A 241 -14.75 -5.45 -15.02
C PRO A 241 -14.05 -4.25 -14.41
N GLY A 242 -13.66 -3.26 -15.25
CA GLY A 242 -12.95 -2.07 -14.84
C GLY A 242 -11.46 -2.28 -14.52
N VAL A 243 -10.90 -3.44 -14.84
CA VAL A 243 -9.47 -3.74 -14.72
C VAL A 243 -8.88 -3.94 -16.11
N GLU A 244 -7.90 -3.14 -16.46
CA GLU A 244 -7.06 -3.28 -17.63
C GLU A 244 -5.70 -3.83 -17.22
N VAL A 245 -5.09 -4.69 -18.01
CA VAL A 245 -3.80 -5.29 -17.73
C VAL A 245 -2.85 -5.02 -18.89
N SER A 246 -1.67 -4.55 -18.56
CA SER A 246 -0.52 -4.42 -19.46
C SER A 246 0.69 -5.17 -18.91
N PHE A 247 1.72 -5.22 -19.71
CA PHE A 247 2.99 -5.85 -19.38
C PHE A 247 4.11 -4.82 -19.57
N ASP A 248 5.07 -4.80 -18.65
CA ASP A 248 6.30 -4.04 -18.79
C ASP A 248 7.49 -4.89 -18.36
N LEU A 249 8.25 -5.38 -19.35
CA LEU A 249 9.39 -6.24 -19.07
C LEU A 249 10.66 -5.48 -18.67
N ALA A 250 10.60 -4.14 -18.67
CA ALA A 250 11.61 -3.25 -18.13
C ALA A 250 11.26 -2.72 -16.72
N GLU A 251 10.07 -3.09 -16.16
CA GLU A 251 9.73 -2.73 -14.77
C GLU A 251 10.57 -3.60 -13.82
N LEU A 252 11.57 -2.97 -13.21
CA LEU A 252 12.51 -3.58 -12.28
C LEU A 252 12.39 -2.99 -10.87
N GLY A 253 11.28 -2.31 -10.57
CA GLY A 253 11.00 -1.82 -9.21
C GLY A 253 11.06 -2.99 -8.22
N GLY A 254 11.74 -2.78 -7.08
CA GLY A 254 11.90 -3.86 -6.09
C GLY A 254 12.92 -4.95 -6.46
N PHE A 255 13.65 -4.83 -7.59
CA PHE A 255 14.60 -5.83 -8.09
C PHE A 255 15.53 -6.43 -7.04
N ASN A 256 15.96 -5.63 -6.06
CA ASN A 256 16.91 -6.06 -5.03
C ASN A 256 16.34 -7.11 -4.07
N TYR A 257 15.01 -7.20 -3.94
CA TYR A 257 14.35 -8.17 -3.06
C TYR A 257 13.25 -9.00 -3.77
N GLU A 258 12.72 -8.56 -4.90
CA GLU A 258 11.71 -9.31 -5.64
C GLU A 258 12.35 -10.46 -6.44
N SER A 259 11.82 -11.68 -6.27
CA SER A 259 12.35 -12.91 -6.87
C SER A 259 11.61 -13.33 -8.14
N GLY A 260 10.39 -12.84 -8.34
CA GLY A 260 9.50 -13.30 -9.41
C GLY A 260 8.57 -12.22 -9.95
N LEU A 261 7.27 -12.54 -10.04
CA LEU A 261 6.25 -11.62 -10.54
C LEU A 261 6.21 -10.30 -9.77
N THR A 262 6.07 -9.21 -10.50
CA THR A 262 5.86 -7.85 -9.98
C THR A 262 4.57 -7.27 -10.56
N PHE A 263 3.92 -6.38 -9.82
CA PHE A 263 2.75 -5.69 -10.29
C PHE A 263 2.63 -4.30 -9.68
N ALA A 264 2.12 -3.37 -10.48
CA ALA A 264 1.79 -2.01 -10.05
C ALA A 264 0.39 -1.65 -10.55
N ALA A 265 -0.43 -1.04 -9.70
CA ALA A 265 -1.76 -0.59 -10.07
C ALA A 265 -1.79 0.93 -10.21
N PHE A 266 -2.44 1.40 -11.27
CA PHE A 266 -2.62 2.80 -11.61
C PHE A 266 -4.10 3.13 -11.79
N THR A 267 -4.46 4.41 -11.69
CA THR A 267 -5.81 4.89 -11.96
C THR A 267 -5.74 6.28 -12.60
N PRO A 268 -6.71 6.66 -13.45
CA PRO A 268 -6.79 8.03 -13.93
C PRO A 268 -6.84 9.03 -12.78
N GLY A 269 -6.07 10.11 -12.90
CA GLY A 269 -5.97 11.16 -11.87
C GLY A 269 -4.81 10.98 -10.88
N SER A 270 -4.09 9.85 -10.95
CA SER A 270 -2.84 9.66 -10.21
C SER A 270 -1.66 9.48 -11.18
N PRO A 271 -0.59 10.28 -11.10
CA PRO A 271 0.62 10.07 -11.90
C PRO A 271 1.47 8.91 -11.38
N ASP A 272 1.31 8.56 -10.10
CA ASP A 272 2.04 7.49 -9.43
C ASP A 272 1.16 6.24 -9.24
N ALA A 273 1.79 5.08 -9.12
CA ALA A 273 1.09 3.84 -8.76
C ALA A 273 0.40 4.00 -7.40
N ILE A 274 -0.85 3.53 -7.33
CA ILE A 274 -1.70 3.53 -6.13
C ILE A 274 -1.57 2.25 -5.30
N ALA A 275 -1.00 1.20 -5.89
CA ALA A 275 -0.58 -0.02 -5.22
C ALA A 275 0.63 -0.60 -5.94
N ARG A 276 1.51 -1.27 -5.19
CA ARG A 276 2.65 -2.01 -5.71
C ARG A 276 2.82 -3.31 -4.95
N GLY A 277 3.33 -4.32 -5.62
CA GLY A 277 3.63 -5.58 -4.99
C GLY A 277 4.36 -6.55 -5.90
N GLY A 278 4.66 -7.73 -5.35
CA GLY A 278 5.37 -8.75 -6.08
C GLY A 278 5.73 -9.96 -5.22
N ARG A 279 6.51 -10.86 -5.80
CA ARG A 279 7.04 -12.06 -5.15
C ARG A 279 8.47 -11.81 -4.66
N TYR A 280 8.73 -12.17 -3.38
CA TYR A 280 10.00 -11.91 -2.70
C TYR A 280 10.41 -13.07 -1.77
N ASP A 281 10.76 -14.21 -2.32
CA ASP A 281 10.94 -15.48 -1.61
C ASP A 281 12.14 -15.49 -0.62
N GLU A 282 13.13 -14.63 -0.82
CA GLU A 282 14.39 -14.65 -0.07
C GLU A 282 14.44 -13.70 1.15
N VAL A 283 13.50 -12.78 1.29
CA VAL A 283 13.55 -11.76 2.36
C VAL A 283 13.57 -12.40 3.75
N GLY A 284 12.83 -13.48 3.94
CA GLY A 284 12.79 -14.23 5.20
C GLY A 284 14.10 -14.91 5.58
N ALA A 285 15.03 -15.14 4.63
CA ALA A 285 16.32 -15.78 4.88
C ALA A 285 17.14 -15.00 5.91
N SER A 286 17.11 -13.67 5.85
CA SER A 286 17.82 -12.79 6.80
C SER A 286 17.30 -12.92 8.24
N PHE A 287 16.11 -13.47 8.40
CA PHE A 287 15.48 -13.75 9.69
C PHE A 287 15.51 -15.24 10.03
N GLY A 288 16.36 -16.03 9.34
CA GLY A 288 16.62 -17.45 9.60
C GLY A 288 15.70 -18.42 8.85
N ARG A 289 14.76 -17.94 8.02
CA ARG A 289 13.84 -18.80 7.26
C ARG A 289 13.40 -18.19 5.96
N ALA A 290 14.01 -18.58 4.84
CA ALA A 290 13.50 -18.30 3.50
C ALA A 290 12.16 -19.03 3.27
N ARG A 291 11.16 -18.32 2.77
CA ARG A 291 9.85 -18.87 2.38
C ARG A 291 9.34 -18.16 1.14
N PRO A 292 8.65 -18.87 0.24
CA PRO A 292 7.91 -18.21 -0.81
C PRO A 292 6.97 -17.15 -0.21
N ALA A 293 7.06 -15.93 -0.74
CA ALA A 293 6.30 -14.80 -0.26
C ALA A 293 5.84 -13.91 -1.42
N THR A 294 4.62 -13.42 -1.32
CA THR A 294 4.07 -12.44 -2.25
C THR A 294 3.12 -11.51 -1.51
N GLY A 295 3.11 -10.23 -1.88
CA GLY A 295 2.30 -9.25 -1.18
C GLY A 295 2.15 -7.96 -1.94
N PHE A 296 1.41 -7.01 -1.36
CA PHE A 296 1.27 -5.66 -1.90
C PHE A 296 1.11 -4.63 -0.80
N THR A 297 1.44 -3.40 -1.14
CA THR A 297 1.22 -2.21 -0.32
C THR A 297 0.50 -1.11 -1.09
N MET A 298 -0.28 -0.31 -0.37
CA MET A 298 -0.98 0.88 -0.84
C MET A 298 -0.75 2.03 0.15
N ASP A 299 -0.87 3.28 -0.31
CA ASP A 299 -0.89 4.45 0.57
C ASP A 299 -2.34 4.88 0.82
N LEU A 300 -2.77 4.79 2.09
CA LEU A 300 -4.13 5.12 2.50
C LEU A 300 -4.47 6.61 2.27
N ARG A 301 -3.49 7.53 2.41
CA ARG A 301 -3.68 8.96 2.09
C ARG A 301 -3.97 9.15 0.62
N GLN A 302 -3.16 8.52 -0.25
CA GLN A 302 -3.36 8.57 -1.70
C GLN A 302 -4.73 8.00 -2.10
N LEU A 303 -5.12 6.86 -1.53
CA LEU A 303 -6.43 6.27 -1.77
C LEU A 303 -7.57 7.18 -1.31
N ALA A 304 -7.46 7.81 -0.15
CA ALA A 304 -8.48 8.72 0.37
C ALA A 304 -8.67 9.96 -0.51
N ALA A 305 -7.58 10.47 -1.09
CA ALA A 305 -7.63 11.61 -2.01
C ALA A 305 -8.30 11.27 -3.36
N LEU A 306 -8.18 10.01 -3.80
CA LEU A 306 -8.76 9.52 -5.07
C LEU A 306 -10.19 8.95 -4.90
N ALA A 307 -10.55 8.56 -3.69
CA ALA A 307 -11.84 7.99 -3.38
C ALA A 307 -12.96 9.03 -3.53
N PRO A 308 -14.19 8.61 -3.91
CA PRO A 308 -15.34 9.48 -3.86
C PRO A 308 -15.54 10.04 -2.44
N ALA A 309 -15.83 11.33 -2.37
CA ALA A 309 -16.12 11.96 -1.08
C ALA A 309 -17.23 11.20 -0.34
N PRO A 310 -17.01 10.79 0.92
CA PRO A 310 -18.05 10.10 1.68
C PRO A 310 -19.24 11.04 1.90
N PRO A 311 -20.47 10.50 2.01
CA PRO A 311 -21.64 11.32 2.31
C PRO A 311 -21.39 12.10 3.61
N VAL A 312 -21.67 13.39 3.56
CA VAL A 312 -21.56 14.25 4.74
C VAL A 312 -22.62 13.81 5.75
N ARG A 313 -22.20 13.29 6.90
CA ARG A 313 -23.09 13.07 8.03
C ARG A 313 -23.16 14.36 8.82
N ARG A 314 -24.23 15.13 8.61
CA ARG A 314 -24.52 16.30 9.41
C ARG A 314 -25.02 15.90 10.79
N ALA A 315 -24.77 16.76 11.76
CA ALA A 315 -25.09 16.49 13.16
C ALA A 315 -26.51 16.93 13.54
N ILE A 316 -27.01 16.39 14.64
CA ILE A 316 -28.18 16.83 15.33
C ILE A 316 -27.73 17.78 16.45
N LEU A 317 -28.25 19.01 16.47
CA LEU A 317 -28.02 19.97 17.54
C LEU A 317 -28.99 19.70 18.70
N ALA A 318 -28.45 19.35 19.86
CA ALA A 318 -29.23 19.16 21.10
C ALA A 318 -29.03 20.34 22.04
N PRO A 319 -30.05 20.83 22.75
CA PRO A 319 -29.88 21.90 23.73
C PRO A 319 -29.09 21.41 24.95
N ALA A 320 -28.37 22.33 25.62
CA ALA A 320 -27.69 22.08 26.88
C ALA A 320 -28.67 22.33 28.06
N LEU A 321 -29.47 21.31 28.39
CA LEU A 321 -30.42 21.37 29.51
C LEU A 321 -30.18 20.20 30.46
N GLU A 322 -30.29 20.46 31.76
CA GLU A 322 -30.21 19.41 32.79
C GLU A 322 -31.56 18.70 32.91
N GLU A 323 -31.85 17.78 31.98
CA GLU A 323 -33.08 16.98 31.94
C GLU A 323 -32.77 15.52 31.59
N ALA A 324 -33.05 14.58 32.49
CA ALA A 324 -32.77 13.16 32.31
C ALA A 324 -33.37 12.59 31.01
N ALA A 325 -34.56 13.01 30.62
CA ALA A 325 -35.21 12.57 29.38
C ALA A 325 -34.47 13.06 28.12
N LEU A 326 -33.78 14.22 28.17
CA LEU A 326 -32.91 14.71 27.10
C LEU A 326 -31.66 13.87 27.01
N GLU A 327 -30.99 13.61 28.14
CA GLU A 327 -29.79 12.81 28.21
C GLU A 327 -30.03 11.40 27.67
N GLU A 328 -31.14 10.75 28.05
CA GLU A 328 -31.56 9.46 27.49
C GLU A 328 -31.79 9.51 25.98
N ALA A 329 -32.41 10.58 25.47
CA ALA A 329 -32.69 10.75 24.04
C ALA A 329 -31.38 10.91 23.27
N VAL A 330 -30.45 11.72 23.77
CA VAL A 330 -29.10 11.90 23.19
C VAL A 330 -28.32 10.59 23.19
N ALA A 331 -28.33 9.83 24.29
CA ALA A 331 -27.67 8.55 24.41
C ALA A 331 -28.19 7.56 23.35
N ARG A 332 -29.48 7.38 23.25
CA ARG A 332 -30.12 6.49 22.25
C ARG A 332 -29.75 6.88 20.81
N LEU A 333 -29.72 8.18 20.48
CA LEU A 333 -29.36 8.63 19.15
C LEU A 333 -27.88 8.29 18.84
N ARG A 334 -26.99 8.48 19.82
CA ARG A 334 -25.58 8.13 19.67
C ARG A 334 -25.36 6.63 19.53
N GLU A 335 -26.07 5.81 20.30
CA GLU A 335 -26.08 4.35 20.16
C GLU A 335 -26.58 3.89 18.80
N ALA A 336 -27.57 4.60 18.23
CA ALA A 336 -28.03 4.37 16.85
C ALA A 336 -27.05 4.88 15.78
N GLY A 337 -25.88 5.42 16.16
CA GLY A 337 -24.83 5.90 15.26
C GLY A 337 -25.07 7.32 14.71
N GLU A 338 -26.01 8.08 15.29
CA GLU A 338 -26.20 9.50 14.95
C GLU A 338 -25.13 10.37 15.60
N VAL A 339 -24.75 11.45 14.91
CA VAL A 339 -23.87 12.48 15.47
C VAL A 339 -24.73 13.51 16.20
N VAL A 340 -24.59 13.61 17.52
CA VAL A 340 -25.34 14.58 18.34
C VAL A 340 -24.37 15.52 19.04
N VAL A 341 -24.45 16.80 18.73
CA VAL A 341 -23.67 17.90 19.32
C VAL A 341 -24.51 18.67 20.29
N VAL A 342 -24.01 18.89 21.50
CA VAL A 342 -24.70 19.71 22.49
C VAL A 342 -24.34 21.19 22.25
N ASP A 343 -25.37 22.02 22.18
CA ASP A 343 -25.28 23.47 21.99
C ASP A 343 -24.85 24.15 23.29
N LEU A 344 -23.57 24.29 23.50
CA LEU A 344 -23.02 24.86 24.74
C LEU A 344 -23.40 26.34 24.87
N PRO A 345 -23.86 26.82 26.07
CA PRO A 345 -24.23 28.19 26.31
C PRO A 345 -23.10 29.18 26.01
N GLY A 346 -23.43 30.32 25.44
CA GLY A 346 -22.48 31.39 25.11
C GLY A 346 -21.80 31.24 23.74
N HIS A 347 -22.16 30.19 22.96
CA HIS A 347 -21.60 29.94 21.64
C HIS A 347 -22.61 29.98 20.50
N GLU A 348 -23.76 30.63 20.74
CA GLU A 348 -24.89 30.67 19.79
C GLU A 348 -24.49 31.27 18.44
N GLY A 349 -23.57 32.25 18.42
CA GLY A 349 -23.08 32.88 17.20
C GLY A 349 -22.22 31.97 16.29
N ALA A 350 -21.70 30.89 16.86
CA ALA A 350 -20.81 29.95 16.16
C ALA A 350 -21.54 28.62 15.75
N ARG A 351 -22.85 28.53 15.91
CA ARG A 351 -23.62 27.31 15.57
C ARG A 351 -23.45 26.84 14.13
N ALA A 352 -23.22 27.76 13.20
CA ALA A 352 -22.97 27.43 11.78
C ALA A 352 -21.71 26.55 11.60
N GLU A 353 -20.73 26.63 12.51
CA GLU A 353 -19.49 25.86 12.48
C GLU A 353 -19.71 24.41 12.93
N LEU A 354 -20.84 24.09 13.59
CA LEU A 354 -21.15 22.76 14.10
C LEU A 354 -21.67 21.78 13.02
N ASP A 355 -21.94 22.29 11.80
CA ASP A 355 -22.45 21.53 10.64
C ASP A 355 -23.67 20.65 10.98
N CYS A 356 -24.63 21.23 11.76
CA CYS A 356 -25.87 20.59 12.15
C CYS A 356 -26.99 20.99 11.19
N ASP A 357 -27.72 20.01 10.64
CA ASP A 357 -28.87 20.20 9.76
C ASP A 357 -30.19 19.80 10.42
N ARG A 358 -30.10 19.17 11.59
CA ARG A 358 -31.26 18.71 12.40
C ARG A 358 -31.15 19.22 13.82
N ARG A 359 -32.28 19.27 14.53
CA ARG A 359 -32.34 19.69 15.92
C ARG A 359 -33.08 18.66 16.77
N LEU A 360 -32.70 18.56 18.03
CA LEU A 360 -33.42 17.78 19.01
C LEU A 360 -34.33 18.73 19.81
N GLU A 361 -35.63 18.65 19.57
CA GLU A 361 -36.64 19.53 20.17
C GLU A 361 -37.64 18.74 20.98
N LYS A 362 -38.20 19.37 22.04
CA LYS A 362 -39.26 18.78 22.86
C LYS A 362 -40.60 19.08 22.23
N LYS A 363 -41.28 18.03 21.70
CA LYS A 363 -42.64 18.10 21.15
C LYS A 363 -43.54 17.15 21.91
N GLU A 364 -44.71 17.66 22.39
CA GLU A 364 -45.66 16.88 23.16
C GLU A 364 -45.03 16.11 24.34
N GLY A 365 -44.12 16.76 25.06
CA GLY A 365 -43.42 16.17 26.21
C GLY A 365 -42.30 15.15 25.87
N LYS A 366 -42.02 14.87 24.58
CA LYS A 366 -40.99 13.93 24.13
C LYS A 366 -39.95 14.63 23.28
N TRP A 367 -38.69 14.23 23.44
CA TRP A 367 -37.58 14.70 22.60
C TRP A 367 -37.59 13.99 21.22
N ARG A 368 -37.66 14.80 20.16
CA ARG A 368 -37.71 14.32 18.76
C ARG A 368 -36.75 15.10 17.88
N VAL A 369 -36.16 14.42 16.88
CA VAL A 369 -35.35 15.05 15.84
C VAL A 369 -36.26 15.73 14.83
N THR A 370 -35.92 16.98 14.49
CA THR A 370 -36.68 17.84 13.55
C THR A 370 -35.77 18.37 12.48
#